data_0f0e6e7ec2e05db7a2a77b6d60b13db6
#
_entry.id   0f0e6e7ec2e05db7a2a77b6d60b13db6
#
_cell.length_a   1.000
_cell.length_b   1.000
_cell.length_c   1.000
_cell.angle_alpha   90.00
_cell.angle_beta   90.00
_cell.angle_gamma   90.00
#
_symmetry.space_group_name_H-M   'P 1'
#
loop_
_entity.id
_entity.type
_entity.pdbx_description
1 polymer ?
#
loop_
_entity_poly.entity_id
_entity_poly.type
_entity_poly.pdbx_seq_one_letter_code
_entity_poly.pdbx_strand_id
1 'polypeptide(L)'
;MENLGFAHYNLRAEWSVLEQLRDFYVEVVGLQLGPRPPFASRGFWLYAGAQDVLHLSEARPGEPREANVSGSFDHVAFRCRGLAACEQRLAARGIAVRRSGVPGTGIVQLFLRDPLGNGVELQFEEPEG
;
A
#
# COMPACT_ATOMS: atom_id res chain seq x y z
N MET A 1 -13.26 -21.26 -16.60
CA MET A 1 -12.71 -20.46 -15.49
C MET A 1 -13.48 -19.16 -15.37
N GLU A 2 -13.83 -18.76 -14.16
CA GLU A 2 -14.47 -17.49 -13.87
C GLU A 2 -13.59 -16.70 -12.91
N ASN A 3 -13.28 -15.46 -13.25
CA ASN A 3 -12.53 -14.57 -12.37
C ASN A 3 -13.50 -13.85 -11.43
N LEU A 4 -13.35 -14.06 -10.12
CA LEU A 4 -14.25 -13.51 -9.11
C LEU A 4 -13.79 -12.17 -8.54
N GLY A 5 -12.70 -11.59 -9.06
CA GLY A 5 -12.21 -10.29 -8.66
C GLY A 5 -10.82 -10.33 -8.04
N PHE A 6 -10.43 -9.18 -7.48
CA PHE A 6 -9.12 -9.00 -6.86
C PHE A 6 -9.05 -9.72 -5.52
N ALA A 7 -7.96 -10.43 -5.25
CA ALA A 7 -7.69 -11.05 -3.95
C ALA A 7 -6.64 -10.27 -3.17
N HIS A 8 -5.40 -10.30 -3.63
CA HIS A 8 -4.30 -9.59 -2.97
C HIS A 8 -3.17 -9.33 -3.94
N TYR A 9 -2.23 -8.47 -3.53
CA TYR A 9 -0.94 -8.35 -4.19
C TYR A 9 0.18 -8.65 -3.19
N ASN A 10 1.36 -8.98 -3.69
CA ASN A 10 2.50 -9.38 -2.87
C ASN A 10 3.70 -8.49 -3.15
N LEU A 11 4.34 -8.02 -2.08
CA LEU A 11 5.66 -7.40 -2.15
C LEU A 11 6.66 -8.31 -1.45
N ARG A 12 7.80 -8.50 -2.10
CA ARG A 12 8.82 -9.44 -1.64
C ARG A 12 10.15 -8.73 -1.50
N ALA A 13 10.77 -8.83 -0.33
CA ALA A 13 12.00 -8.14 -0.03
C ALA A 13 12.74 -8.83 1.12
N GLU A 14 13.96 -8.40 1.40
CA GLU A 14 14.68 -8.85 2.58
C GLU A 14 13.96 -8.38 3.86
N TRP A 15 14.23 -9.05 4.97
CA TRP A 15 13.45 -8.87 6.20
C TRP A 15 13.42 -7.42 6.71
N SER A 16 14.57 -6.75 6.74
CA SER A 16 14.63 -5.36 7.22
C SER A 16 13.77 -4.42 6.39
N VAL A 17 13.68 -4.66 5.09
CA VAL A 17 12.83 -3.87 4.18
C VAL A 17 11.36 -4.25 4.37
N LEU A 18 11.05 -5.52 4.59
CA LEU A 18 9.68 -5.95 4.91
C LEU A 18 9.15 -5.27 6.16
N GLU A 19 9.97 -5.11 7.20
CA GLU A 19 9.57 -4.42 8.41
C GLU A 19 9.24 -2.94 8.13
N GLN A 20 10.03 -2.29 7.27
CA GLN A 20 9.75 -0.92 6.84
C GLN A 20 8.45 -0.83 6.03
N LEU A 21 8.20 -1.79 5.14
CA LEU A 21 6.96 -1.86 4.36
C LEU A 21 5.76 -2.07 5.28
N ARG A 22 5.87 -3.00 6.23
CA ARG A 22 4.82 -3.23 7.22
C ARG A 22 4.46 -1.93 7.94
N ASP A 23 5.45 -1.23 8.46
CA ASP A 23 5.21 -0.01 9.20
C ASP A 23 4.60 1.08 8.32
N PHE A 24 5.05 1.22 7.10
CA PHE A 24 4.49 2.17 6.14
C PHE A 24 3.02 1.87 5.84
N TYR A 25 2.71 0.62 5.47
CA TYR A 25 1.34 0.28 5.09
C TYR A 25 0.37 0.28 6.28
N VAL A 26 0.86 0.02 7.48
CA VAL A 26 0.03 0.15 8.69
C VAL A 26 -0.14 1.61 9.11
N GLU A 27 0.95 2.34 9.23
CA GLU A 27 0.95 3.69 9.83
C GLU A 27 0.57 4.79 8.84
N VAL A 28 0.92 4.64 7.57
CA VAL A 28 0.67 5.66 6.54
C VAL A 28 -0.58 5.33 5.74
N VAL A 29 -0.68 4.13 5.22
CA VAL A 29 -1.80 3.71 4.35
C VAL A 29 -3.03 3.30 5.17
N GLY A 30 -2.84 2.85 6.41
CA GLY A 30 -3.94 2.50 7.31
C GLY A 30 -4.41 1.06 7.21
N LEU A 31 -3.61 0.17 6.66
CA LEU A 31 -3.90 -1.26 6.70
C LEU A 31 -3.67 -1.81 8.12
N GLN A 32 -4.24 -2.95 8.42
CA GLN A 32 -4.11 -3.60 9.72
C GLN A 32 -3.34 -4.91 9.60
N LEU A 33 -2.37 -5.09 10.50
CA LEU A 33 -1.67 -6.37 10.62
C LEU A 33 -2.65 -7.42 11.15
N GLY A 34 -2.69 -8.58 10.50
CA GLY A 34 -3.61 -9.63 10.89
C GLY A 34 -3.05 -11.04 10.67
N PRO A 35 -3.90 -12.06 10.87
CA PRO A 35 -3.49 -13.45 10.80
C PRO A 35 -2.85 -13.82 9.46
N ARG A 36 -1.82 -14.64 9.54
CA ARG A 36 -1.12 -15.22 8.39
C ARG A 36 -0.97 -16.71 8.62
N PRO A 37 -1.29 -17.56 7.61
CA PRO A 37 -1.08 -18.99 7.75
C PRO A 37 0.37 -19.36 8.10
N PRO A 38 0.62 -20.50 8.73
CA PRO A 38 1.96 -20.87 9.21
C PRO A 38 2.87 -21.38 8.08
N PHE A 39 3.18 -20.51 7.12
CA PHE A 39 4.14 -20.82 6.08
C PHE A 39 5.54 -21.01 6.65
N ALA A 40 6.39 -21.73 5.96
CA ALA A 40 7.79 -21.91 6.33
C ALA A 40 8.57 -20.58 6.21
N SER A 41 8.22 -19.75 5.24
CA SER A 41 8.82 -18.41 5.07
C SER A 41 8.22 -17.39 6.03
N ARG A 42 8.99 -16.36 6.36
CA ARG A 42 8.50 -15.23 7.17
C ARG A 42 7.76 -14.21 6.32
N GLY A 43 6.85 -13.51 6.93
CA GLY A 43 6.12 -12.44 6.24
C GLY A 43 5.01 -11.86 7.08
N PHE A 44 4.24 -10.98 6.46
CA PHE A 44 3.10 -10.32 7.09
C PHE A 44 1.93 -10.32 6.13
N TRP A 45 0.73 -10.48 6.67
CA TRP A 45 -0.51 -10.22 5.95
C TRP A 45 -1.15 -8.96 6.52
N LEU A 46 -1.45 -8.01 5.64
CA LEU A 46 -2.06 -6.75 5.99
C LEU A 46 -3.46 -6.66 5.40
N TYR A 47 -4.39 -6.16 6.20
CA TYR A 47 -5.83 -6.23 5.95
C TYR A 47 -6.45 -4.85 5.75
N ALA A 48 -7.39 -4.78 4.83
CA ALA A 48 -8.38 -3.70 4.74
C ALA A 48 -9.71 -4.32 5.17
N GLY A 49 -10.18 -4.00 6.38
CA GLY A 49 -11.31 -4.71 6.98
C GLY A 49 -11.01 -6.20 7.14
N ALA A 50 -11.86 -7.04 6.58
CA ALA A 50 -11.70 -8.50 6.67
C ALA A 50 -10.86 -9.10 5.55
N GLN A 51 -10.43 -8.30 4.58
CA GLN A 51 -9.72 -8.80 3.40
C GLN A 51 -8.21 -8.58 3.53
N ASP A 52 -7.45 -9.64 3.34
CA ASP A 52 -5.98 -9.67 3.35
C ASP A 52 -5.44 -9.17 2.00
N VAL A 53 -5.44 -7.86 1.80
CA VAL A 53 -5.15 -7.25 0.50
C VAL A 53 -3.67 -7.20 0.15
N LEU A 54 -2.78 -7.20 1.14
CA LEU A 54 -1.34 -7.12 0.91
C LEU A 54 -0.62 -8.23 1.68
N HIS A 55 0.14 -9.03 0.95
CA HIS A 55 1.03 -10.04 1.51
C HIS A 55 2.47 -9.56 1.36
N LEU A 56 3.19 -9.49 2.47
CA LEU A 56 4.62 -9.22 2.48
C LEU A 56 5.34 -10.53 2.71
N SER A 57 6.24 -10.92 1.81
CA SER A 57 6.97 -12.18 1.91
C SER A 57 8.47 -11.96 1.86
N GLU A 58 9.19 -12.66 2.72
CA GLU A 58 10.64 -12.55 2.80
C GLU A 58 11.33 -13.17 1.59
N ALA A 59 12.24 -12.41 0.98
CA ALA A 59 13.11 -12.93 -0.08
C ALA A 59 14.09 -13.96 0.49
N ARG A 60 14.41 -14.97 -0.31
CA ARG A 60 15.42 -15.96 0.07
C ARG A 60 16.80 -15.31 0.12
N PRO A 61 17.73 -15.84 0.94
CA PRO A 61 19.10 -15.36 0.93
C PRO A 61 19.68 -15.38 -0.49
N GLY A 62 20.22 -14.26 -0.96
CA GLY A 62 20.79 -14.14 -2.29
C GLY A 62 19.79 -13.94 -3.43
N GLU A 63 18.50 -13.93 -3.15
CA GLU A 63 17.47 -13.63 -4.15
C GLU A 63 17.48 -12.13 -4.43
N PRO A 64 17.71 -11.69 -5.68
CA PRO A 64 17.73 -10.27 -6.00
C PRO A 64 16.32 -9.67 -5.98
N ARG A 65 16.11 -8.65 -5.17
CA ARG A 65 14.86 -7.87 -5.13
C ARG A 65 15.23 -6.40 -5.01
N GLU A 66 15.01 -5.67 -6.08
CA GLU A 66 15.37 -4.27 -6.17
C GLU A 66 14.18 -3.35 -5.92
N ALA A 67 14.46 -2.09 -5.57
CA ALA A 67 13.44 -1.07 -5.48
C ALA A 67 12.79 -0.84 -6.85
N ASN A 68 11.51 -0.48 -6.85
CA ASN A 68 10.78 -0.14 -8.07
C ASN A 68 11.05 1.31 -8.43
N VAL A 69 12.01 1.53 -9.31
CA VAL A 69 12.39 2.88 -9.76
C VAL A 69 11.70 3.25 -11.06
N SER A 70 11.61 2.31 -11.99
CA SER A 70 11.09 2.56 -13.34
C SER A 70 10.51 1.30 -13.98
N GLY A 71 9.93 0.40 -13.18
CA GLY A 71 9.26 -0.79 -13.68
C GLY A 71 7.91 -0.45 -14.32
N SER A 72 7.30 -1.43 -14.96
CA SER A 72 5.99 -1.26 -15.61
C SER A 72 4.83 -1.19 -14.61
N PHE A 73 5.02 -1.70 -13.39
CA PHE A 73 4.04 -1.53 -12.32
C PHE A 73 4.06 -0.07 -11.86
N ASP A 74 2.93 0.63 -12.03
CA ASP A 74 2.86 2.05 -11.70
C ASP A 74 2.37 2.28 -10.27
N HIS A 75 1.20 1.77 -9.92
CA HIS A 75 0.67 1.96 -8.57
C HIS A 75 -0.42 0.95 -8.22
N VAL A 76 -0.70 0.86 -6.93
CA VAL A 76 -1.88 0.23 -6.35
C VAL A 76 -2.75 1.34 -5.75
N ALA A 77 -4.08 1.21 -5.86
CA ALA A 77 -5.01 2.20 -5.33
C ALA A 77 -5.87 1.62 -4.21
N PHE A 78 -6.00 2.38 -3.13
CA PHE A 78 -6.87 2.06 -2.01
C PHE A 78 -8.00 3.08 -1.92
N ARG A 79 -9.21 2.61 -1.65
CA ARG A 79 -10.36 3.47 -1.39
C ARG A 79 -10.39 3.82 0.09
N CYS A 80 -10.40 5.11 0.40
CA CYS A 80 -10.21 5.60 1.77
C CYS A 80 -11.28 6.61 2.16
N ARG A 81 -11.36 6.88 3.45
CA ARG A 81 -12.13 7.97 4.04
C ARG A 81 -11.22 8.81 4.93
N GLY A 82 -11.58 10.09 5.13
CA GLY A 82 -10.83 10.97 6.01
C GLY A 82 -9.72 11.71 5.31
N LEU A 83 -10.01 12.37 4.19
CA LEU A 83 -9.02 13.09 3.38
C LEU A 83 -8.22 14.09 4.21
N ALA A 84 -8.86 14.96 4.98
CA ALA A 84 -8.17 15.99 5.74
C ALA A 84 -7.22 15.39 6.77
N ALA A 85 -7.66 14.37 7.52
CA ALA A 85 -6.83 13.69 8.50
C ALA A 85 -5.65 12.97 7.84
N CYS A 86 -5.87 12.39 6.66
CA CYS A 86 -4.81 11.75 5.90
C CYS A 86 -3.76 12.76 5.45
N GLU A 87 -4.17 13.88 4.87
CA GLU A 87 -3.25 14.92 4.43
C GLU A 87 -2.42 15.48 5.58
N GLN A 88 -3.04 15.67 6.75
CA GLN A 88 -2.33 16.11 7.95
C GLN A 88 -1.27 15.10 8.40
N ARG A 89 -1.63 13.81 8.41
CA ARG A 89 -0.70 12.74 8.80
C ARG A 89 0.48 12.64 7.85
N LEU A 90 0.25 12.73 6.54
CA LEU A 90 1.31 12.69 5.54
C LEU A 90 2.25 13.89 5.67
N ALA A 91 1.71 15.08 5.87
CA ALA A 91 2.49 16.29 6.09
C ALA A 91 3.33 16.20 7.36
N ALA A 92 2.74 15.71 8.46
CA ALA A 92 3.44 15.54 9.73
C ALA A 92 4.61 14.57 9.63
N ARG A 93 4.52 13.59 8.72
CA ARG A 93 5.59 12.60 8.48
C ARG A 93 6.56 13.01 7.40
N GLY A 94 6.38 14.19 6.79
CA GLY A 94 7.25 14.67 5.72
C GLY A 94 7.18 13.83 4.45
N ILE A 95 6.06 13.17 4.18
CA ILE A 95 5.89 12.33 3.02
C ILE A 95 5.46 13.17 1.82
N ALA A 96 6.20 13.08 0.73
CA ALA A 96 5.87 13.78 -0.51
C ALA A 96 4.59 13.18 -1.13
N VAL A 97 3.64 14.06 -1.45
CA VAL A 97 2.33 13.67 -1.99
C VAL A 97 1.99 14.55 -3.17
N ARG A 98 1.45 13.94 -4.23
CA ARG A 98 0.85 14.66 -5.34
C ARG A 98 -0.66 14.49 -5.28
N ARG A 99 -1.39 15.59 -5.14
CA ARG A 99 -2.85 15.60 -5.15
C ARG A 99 -3.37 15.79 -6.56
N SER A 100 -4.39 15.02 -6.94
CA SER A 100 -5.07 15.12 -8.22
C SER A 100 -6.55 14.86 -8.05
N GLY A 101 -7.31 14.97 -9.13
CA GLY A 101 -8.73 14.66 -9.15
C GLY A 101 -9.08 13.87 -10.40
N VAL A 102 -10.15 13.08 -10.32
CA VAL A 102 -10.71 12.40 -11.49
C VAL A 102 -11.83 13.27 -12.06
N PRO A 103 -11.67 13.79 -13.30
CA PRO A 103 -12.65 14.71 -13.87
C PRO A 103 -14.07 14.15 -13.86
N GLY A 104 -15.03 14.97 -13.40
CA GLY A 104 -16.45 14.63 -13.41
C GLY A 104 -16.90 13.68 -12.32
N THR A 105 -16.05 13.30 -11.37
CA THR A 105 -16.39 12.28 -10.37
C THR A 105 -16.40 12.78 -8.93
N GLY A 106 -15.72 13.87 -8.61
CA GLY A 106 -15.51 14.31 -7.23
C GLY A 106 -14.48 13.49 -6.47
N ILE A 107 -13.83 12.51 -7.11
CA ILE A 107 -12.78 11.70 -6.49
C ILE A 107 -11.51 12.53 -6.37
N VAL A 108 -10.94 12.56 -5.16
CA VAL A 108 -9.62 13.13 -4.89
C VAL A 108 -8.62 11.99 -4.78
N GLN A 109 -7.50 12.13 -5.47
CA GLN A 109 -6.43 11.14 -5.48
C GLN A 109 -5.19 11.73 -4.81
N LEU A 110 -4.61 10.97 -3.88
CA LEU A 110 -3.29 11.29 -3.32
C LEU A 110 -2.32 10.22 -3.80
N PHE A 111 -1.25 10.66 -4.48
CA PHE A 111 -0.20 9.76 -4.97
C PHE A 111 1.06 9.91 -4.14
N LEU A 112 1.57 8.81 -3.65
CA LEU A 112 2.80 8.76 -2.86
C LEU A 112 3.57 7.48 -3.22
N ARG A 113 4.72 7.28 -2.58
CA ARG A 113 5.53 6.09 -2.81
C ARG A 113 5.84 5.39 -1.50
N ASP A 114 5.89 4.07 -1.55
CA ASP A 114 6.29 3.26 -0.40
C ASP A 114 7.84 3.23 -0.26
N PRO A 115 8.40 2.61 0.78
CA PRO A 115 9.85 2.54 0.98
C PRO A 115 10.64 1.88 -0.15
N LEU A 116 9.99 1.05 -0.99
CA LEU A 116 10.62 0.45 -2.16
C LEU A 116 10.40 1.27 -3.44
N GLY A 117 9.75 2.43 -3.36
CA GLY A 117 9.45 3.26 -4.52
C GLY A 117 8.22 2.82 -5.29
N ASN A 118 7.43 1.87 -4.80
CA ASN A 118 6.18 1.48 -5.43
C ASN A 118 5.15 2.59 -5.29
N GLY A 119 4.43 2.89 -6.37
CA GLY A 119 3.37 3.86 -6.36
C GLY A 119 2.17 3.41 -5.53
N VAL A 120 1.66 4.32 -4.73
CA VAL A 120 0.45 4.12 -3.93
C VAL A 120 -0.49 5.28 -4.18
N GLU A 121 -1.75 4.96 -4.50
CA GLU A 121 -2.82 5.94 -4.64
C GLU A 121 -3.82 5.75 -3.51
N LEU A 122 -4.18 6.85 -2.84
CA LEU A 122 -5.26 6.86 -1.86
C LEU A 122 -6.41 7.67 -2.46
N GLN A 123 -7.58 7.03 -2.63
CA GLN A 123 -8.75 7.65 -3.25
C GLN A 123 -9.77 8.04 -2.20
N PHE A 124 -10.35 9.22 -2.36
CA PHE A 124 -11.38 9.74 -1.46
C PHE A 124 -12.54 10.26 -2.29
N GLU A 125 -13.75 9.76 -2.02
CA GLU A 125 -14.98 10.19 -2.70
C GLU A 125 -15.83 11.11 -1.83
N GLU A 126 -15.38 11.40 -0.63
CA GLU A 126 -16.15 12.20 0.32
C GLU A 126 -16.19 13.66 -0.09
N PRO A 127 -17.30 14.37 0.20
CA PRO A 127 -17.37 15.79 -0.06
C PRO A 127 -16.33 16.51 0.77
N GLU A 128 -15.65 17.49 0.13
CA GLU A 128 -14.76 18.40 0.83
C GLU A 128 -15.59 19.51 1.47
N GLY A 129 -15.48 19.63 2.77
CA GLY A 129 -16.23 20.71 3.37
C GLY A 129 -16.13 20.73 4.83
#